data_176d5da666d82431443314fad0742d91
#
_entry.id   176d5da666d82431443314fad0742d91
#
_cell.length_a   1.000
_cell.length_b   1.000
_cell.length_c   1.000
_cell.angle_alpha   90.00
_cell.angle_beta   90.00
_cell.angle_gamma   90.00
#
_symmetry.space_group_name_H-M   'P 1'
#
loop_
_entity.id
_entity.type
_entity.pdbx_description
1 polymer ?
#
loop_
_entity_poly.entity_id
_entity_poly.type
_entity_poly.pdbx_seq_one_letter_code
_entity_poly.pdbx_strand_id
1 'polypeptide(L)'
;MLRLRARSVHPVTAPPIEDGAVLVDDRGKIAAVGPHAGVPRPEGAERLEFADAALVPGLVNCHTHLELTHLAGKNSEREFAPWIRAIRALKDATTPEELSRSACQGVRDCWAMGVTCVADTGSSGAPLEALASLGGRGVYYQEVFGPDPAKCGASLAELQAAVERLRGLASPQVRLGVSPHAPYTVSELLYRAVADFARREGLPVAVHLAESREETQLVRDGAGPFADALRARGIAVRPRGVSPVGYLLQLGVLRRATGWLCIHCVQVDERDVEILRDSGAAVAHCPRSNRAHGHGAAPLAAFRGAGLVVGLGTDSVVSSGDASLWAEATAAGLEGEEALRKLTIDGARALGLDRAIGSLEVGKEADLALFPLTAPDRPLPPPTAPTAPTALLTVVAGRVVHR
;
A
#
# COMPACT_ATOMS: atom_id res chain seq x y z
N MET A 1 -24.39 -15.49 8.17
CA MET A 1 -23.73 -14.84 9.34
C MET A 1 -22.51 -15.64 9.78
N LEU A 2 -21.46 -14.96 10.27
CA LEU A 2 -20.23 -15.58 10.82
C LEU A 2 -19.99 -14.98 12.22
N ARG A 3 -19.73 -15.83 13.21
CA ARG A 3 -19.38 -15.38 14.55
C ARG A 3 -18.00 -15.91 14.94
N LEU A 4 -17.09 -14.97 15.19
CA LEU A 4 -15.70 -15.26 15.58
C LEU A 4 -15.53 -14.95 17.07
N ARG A 5 -14.94 -15.90 17.83
CA ARG A 5 -14.47 -15.69 19.20
C ARG A 5 -12.97 -15.86 19.25
N ALA A 6 -12.29 -14.98 19.95
CA ALA A 6 -10.85 -15.04 20.15
C ALA A 6 -10.51 -14.72 21.61
N ARG A 7 -9.32 -15.17 22.08
CA ARG A 7 -8.80 -14.82 23.41
C ARG A 7 -8.73 -13.33 23.60
N SER A 8 -8.29 -12.58 22.58
CA SER A 8 -8.32 -11.13 22.61
C SER A 8 -8.88 -10.57 21.30
N VAL A 9 -9.67 -9.51 21.39
CA VAL A 9 -10.21 -8.77 20.25
C VAL A 9 -9.71 -7.33 20.37
N HIS A 10 -9.08 -6.81 19.30
CA HIS A 10 -8.49 -5.47 19.26
C HIS A 10 -9.29 -4.56 18.31
N PRO A 11 -10.25 -3.76 18.82
CA PRO A 11 -11.05 -2.87 17.97
C PRO A 11 -10.25 -1.74 17.31
N VAL A 12 -9.08 -1.38 17.86
CA VAL A 12 -8.17 -0.28 17.47
C VAL A 12 -8.70 1.11 17.86
N THR A 13 -10.00 1.34 17.79
CA THR A 13 -10.66 2.60 18.22
C THR A 13 -11.22 2.53 19.64
N ALA A 14 -11.11 1.39 20.27
CA ALA A 14 -11.49 1.12 21.67
C ALA A 14 -10.45 0.18 22.32
N PRO A 15 -10.40 0.08 23.66
CA PRO A 15 -9.50 -0.83 24.34
C PRO A 15 -9.67 -2.28 23.90
N PRO A 16 -8.61 -3.10 23.99
CA PRO A 16 -8.67 -4.54 23.75
C PRO A 16 -9.71 -5.22 24.64
N ILE A 17 -10.35 -6.27 24.14
CA ILE A 17 -11.40 -7.04 24.79
C ILE A 17 -10.88 -8.46 25.03
N GLU A 18 -10.68 -8.84 26.28
CA GLU A 18 -10.39 -10.23 26.63
C GLU A 18 -11.63 -11.10 26.44
N ASP A 19 -11.43 -12.33 25.97
CA ASP A 19 -12.52 -13.26 25.62
C ASP A 19 -13.60 -12.55 24.80
N GLY A 20 -13.16 -11.96 23.71
CA GLY A 20 -14.02 -11.15 22.86
C GLY A 20 -14.63 -11.94 21.69
N ALA A 21 -15.68 -11.36 21.11
CA ALA A 21 -16.28 -11.90 19.88
C ALA A 21 -16.68 -10.78 18.91
N VAL A 22 -16.75 -11.15 17.62
CA VAL A 22 -17.30 -10.33 16.54
C VAL A 22 -18.37 -11.14 15.84
N LEU A 23 -19.52 -10.53 15.61
CA LEU A 23 -20.58 -11.07 14.75
C LEU A 23 -20.60 -10.32 13.42
N VAL A 24 -20.57 -11.07 12.33
CA VAL A 24 -20.66 -10.58 10.96
C VAL A 24 -22.04 -10.96 10.41
N ASP A 25 -22.73 -10.00 9.83
CA ASP A 25 -24.04 -10.22 9.21
C ASP A 25 -23.94 -10.82 7.79
N ASP A 26 -25.08 -11.12 7.20
CA ASP A 26 -25.15 -11.70 5.85
C ASP A 26 -24.76 -10.71 4.73
N ARG A 27 -24.60 -9.42 5.06
CA ARG A 27 -24.12 -8.40 4.15
C ARG A 27 -22.59 -8.19 4.25
N GLY A 28 -21.91 -9.01 5.09
CA GLY A 28 -20.48 -8.90 5.31
C GLY A 28 -20.05 -7.73 6.20
N LYS A 29 -20.97 -7.21 7.03
CA LYS A 29 -20.69 -6.10 7.96
C LYS A 29 -20.59 -6.58 9.38
N ILE A 30 -19.84 -5.84 10.19
CA ILE A 30 -19.76 -6.07 11.64
C ILE A 30 -21.10 -5.67 12.25
N ALA A 31 -21.85 -6.65 12.75
CA ALA A 31 -23.14 -6.45 13.43
C ALA A 31 -22.99 -6.25 14.94
N ALA A 32 -21.95 -6.88 15.54
CA ALA A 32 -21.64 -6.70 16.96
C ALA A 32 -20.15 -7.00 17.22
N VAL A 33 -19.58 -6.30 18.20
CA VAL A 33 -18.23 -6.54 18.74
C VAL A 33 -18.27 -6.27 20.24
N GLY A 34 -17.65 -7.13 21.03
CA GLY A 34 -17.64 -6.99 22.49
C GLY A 34 -17.19 -8.24 23.23
N PRO A 35 -17.32 -8.26 24.56
CA PRO A 35 -17.12 -9.47 25.36
C PRO A 35 -17.98 -10.62 24.85
N HIS A 36 -17.41 -11.81 24.80
CA HIS A 36 -18.06 -13.00 24.22
C HIS A 36 -19.49 -13.25 24.73
N ALA A 37 -19.73 -13.02 26.02
CA ALA A 37 -21.04 -13.21 26.64
C ALA A 37 -22.11 -12.22 26.12
N GLY A 38 -21.68 -11.02 25.69
CA GLY A 38 -22.58 -9.95 25.23
C GLY A 38 -22.83 -9.96 23.72
N VAL A 39 -22.04 -10.69 22.92
CA VAL A 39 -22.22 -10.74 21.46
C VAL A 39 -23.27 -11.80 21.09
N PRO A 40 -24.32 -11.45 20.34
CA PRO A 40 -25.39 -12.37 19.95
C PRO A 40 -24.89 -13.66 19.30
N ARG A 41 -25.67 -14.74 19.45
CA ARG A 41 -25.42 -16.09 18.89
C ARG A 41 -26.60 -16.51 18.02
N PRO A 42 -26.81 -15.90 16.85
CA PRO A 42 -27.93 -16.25 16.00
C PRO A 42 -27.92 -17.74 15.63
N GLU A 43 -29.11 -18.31 15.55
CA GLU A 43 -29.29 -19.66 15.02
C GLU A 43 -28.83 -19.70 13.56
N GLY A 44 -28.12 -20.76 13.14
CA GLY A 44 -27.58 -20.89 11.78
C GLY A 44 -26.33 -20.07 11.49
N ALA A 45 -25.81 -19.22 12.41
CA ALA A 45 -24.53 -18.58 12.21
C ALA A 45 -23.37 -19.59 12.30
N GLU A 46 -22.45 -19.55 11.33
CA GLU A 46 -21.17 -20.26 11.44
C GLU A 46 -20.40 -19.71 12.66
N ARG A 47 -19.90 -20.61 13.51
CA ARG A 47 -19.19 -20.23 14.76
C ARG A 47 -17.79 -20.80 14.70
N LEU A 48 -16.81 -19.91 14.81
CA LEU A 48 -15.39 -20.26 14.86
C LEU A 48 -14.81 -19.71 16.17
N GLU A 49 -14.11 -20.55 16.92
CA GLU A 49 -13.53 -20.20 18.23
C GLU A 49 -12.03 -20.47 18.20
N PHE A 50 -11.25 -19.48 18.64
CA PHE A 50 -9.79 -19.49 18.66
C PHE A 50 -9.29 -19.09 20.06
N ALA A 51 -9.04 -20.10 20.90
CA ALA A 51 -8.66 -19.89 22.30
C ALA A 51 -7.30 -19.21 22.49
N ASP A 52 -6.40 -19.36 21.51
CA ASP A 52 -5.02 -18.85 21.55
C ASP A 52 -4.72 -17.90 20.37
N ALA A 53 -5.68 -17.03 20.04
CA ALA A 53 -5.53 -16.08 18.97
C ALA A 53 -5.99 -14.67 19.34
N ALA A 54 -5.41 -13.67 18.65
CA ALA A 54 -5.87 -12.29 18.62
C ALA A 54 -6.66 -12.03 17.34
N LEU A 55 -7.86 -11.45 17.47
CA LEU A 55 -8.67 -10.95 16.37
C LEU A 55 -8.46 -9.46 16.25
N VAL A 56 -8.00 -9.04 15.07
CA VAL A 56 -7.71 -7.65 14.71
C VAL A 56 -8.48 -7.25 13.45
N PRO A 57 -8.63 -5.94 13.13
CA PRO A 57 -9.03 -5.53 11.80
C PRO A 57 -8.07 -6.10 10.75
N GLY A 58 -8.57 -6.41 9.57
CA GLY A 58 -7.72 -6.79 8.46
C GLY A 58 -6.63 -5.76 8.20
N LEU A 59 -5.42 -6.22 7.94
CA LEU A 59 -4.28 -5.35 7.70
C LEU A 59 -4.41 -4.64 6.36
N VAL A 60 -3.93 -3.40 6.28
CA VAL A 60 -3.98 -2.54 5.09
C VAL A 60 -2.56 -2.30 4.58
N ASN A 61 -2.23 -2.86 3.43
CA ASN A 61 -0.95 -2.67 2.75
C ASN A 61 -1.03 -1.44 1.83
N CYS A 62 -0.36 -0.36 2.23
CA CYS A 62 -0.44 0.93 1.54
C CYS A 62 0.40 1.02 0.26
N HIS A 63 1.23 0.03 -0.02
CA HIS A 63 1.97 -0.05 -1.29
C HIS A 63 2.48 -1.46 -1.56
N THR A 64 2.20 -1.96 -2.75
CA THR A 64 2.70 -3.24 -3.25
C THR A 64 2.74 -3.26 -4.79
N HIS A 65 3.39 -4.28 -5.36
CA HIS A 65 3.46 -4.59 -6.79
C HIS A 65 3.11 -6.07 -6.99
N LEU A 66 1.82 -6.41 -6.94
CA LEU A 66 1.35 -7.79 -6.99
C LEU A 66 1.71 -8.52 -8.29
N GLU A 67 1.78 -7.79 -9.41
CA GLU A 67 2.16 -8.35 -10.71
C GLU A 67 3.61 -8.85 -10.75
N LEU A 68 4.47 -8.44 -9.78
CA LEU A 68 5.88 -8.84 -9.68
C LEU A 68 6.12 -10.01 -8.73
N THR A 69 5.09 -10.62 -8.13
CA THR A 69 5.24 -11.69 -7.13
C THR A 69 6.09 -12.86 -7.63
N HIS A 70 5.95 -13.25 -8.90
CA HIS A 70 6.73 -14.33 -9.51
C HIS A 70 8.22 -14.01 -9.71
N LEU A 71 8.63 -12.76 -9.53
CA LEU A 71 10.02 -12.31 -9.64
C LEU A 71 10.78 -12.35 -8.31
N ALA A 72 10.14 -12.78 -7.22
CA ALA A 72 10.82 -12.94 -5.93
C ALA A 72 12.11 -13.77 -6.08
N GLY A 73 13.23 -13.22 -5.58
CA GLY A 73 14.56 -13.85 -5.64
C GLY A 73 15.21 -13.87 -7.03
N LYS A 74 14.60 -13.30 -8.07
CA LYS A 74 15.17 -13.33 -9.45
C LYS A 74 16.06 -12.13 -9.79
N ASN A 75 16.15 -11.13 -8.92
CA ASN A 75 17.01 -9.97 -9.11
C ASN A 75 18.08 -9.92 -8.02
N SER A 76 19.34 -10.00 -8.42
CA SER A 76 20.51 -9.96 -7.54
C SER A 76 21.27 -8.64 -7.55
N GLU A 77 20.80 -7.66 -8.33
CA GLU A 77 21.40 -6.33 -8.38
C GLU A 77 21.27 -5.61 -7.04
N ARG A 78 22.32 -4.95 -6.61
CA ARG A 78 22.36 -4.26 -5.31
C ARG A 78 22.18 -2.75 -5.42
N GLU A 79 22.67 -2.16 -6.52
CA GLU A 79 22.54 -0.73 -6.77
C GLU A 79 21.16 -0.41 -7.36
N PHE A 80 20.51 0.62 -6.88
CA PHE A 80 19.10 0.91 -7.18
C PHE A 80 18.83 1.14 -8.66
N ALA A 81 19.62 1.97 -9.36
CA ALA A 81 19.39 2.25 -10.77
C ALA A 81 19.62 1.02 -11.69
N PRO A 82 20.65 0.17 -11.51
CA PRO A 82 20.74 -1.15 -12.15
C PRO A 82 19.58 -2.08 -11.78
N TRP A 83 19.18 -2.11 -10.50
CA TRP A 83 18.09 -2.95 -10.01
C TRP A 83 16.77 -2.66 -10.73
N ILE A 84 16.39 -1.38 -10.85
CA ILE A 84 15.17 -0.96 -11.59
C ILE A 84 15.23 -1.41 -13.05
N ARG A 85 16.41 -1.28 -13.73
CA ARG A 85 16.57 -1.74 -15.10
C ARG A 85 16.41 -3.24 -15.25
N ALA A 86 16.96 -4.02 -14.30
CA ALA A 86 16.82 -5.47 -14.29
C ALA A 86 15.36 -5.90 -14.06
N ILE A 87 14.66 -5.28 -13.11
CA ILE A 87 13.23 -5.56 -12.88
C ILE A 87 12.41 -5.25 -14.13
N ARG A 88 12.68 -4.10 -14.78
CA ARG A 88 11.99 -3.76 -16.02
C ARG A 88 12.22 -4.80 -17.12
N ALA A 89 13.45 -5.23 -17.31
CA ALA A 89 13.77 -6.26 -18.31
C ALA A 89 13.10 -7.61 -18.01
N LEU A 90 13.06 -8.02 -16.73
CA LEU A 90 12.34 -9.23 -16.30
C LEU A 90 10.85 -9.10 -16.54
N LYS A 91 10.25 -7.95 -16.21
CA LYS A 91 8.83 -7.69 -16.43
C LYS A 91 8.49 -7.65 -17.93
N ASP A 92 9.30 -6.99 -18.76
CA ASP A 92 9.10 -6.91 -20.21
C ASP A 92 9.20 -8.29 -20.89
N ALA A 93 9.92 -9.25 -20.27
CA ALA A 93 10.00 -10.64 -20.70
C ALA A 93 8.88 -11.54 -20.19
N THR A 94 8.01 -11.05 -19.31
CA THR A 94 6.91 -11.80 -18.68
C THR A 94 5.64 -11.70 -19.53
N THR A 95 4.97 -12.83 -19.76
CA THR A 95 3.71 -12.83 -20.52
C THR A 95 2.54 -12.25 -19.72
N PRO A 96 1.48 -11.76 -20.38
CA PRO A 96 0.26 -11.30 -19.69
C PRO A 96 -0.36 -12.36 -18.77
N GLU A 97 -0.34 -13.62 -19.16
CA GLU A 97 -0.86 -14.74 -18.38
C GLU A 97 -0.01 -15.01 -17.13
N GLU A 98 1.30 -14.82 -17.22
CA GLU A 98 2.20 -14.91 -16.06
C GLU A 98 2.00 -13.75 -15.10
N LEU A 99 1.83 -12.52 -15.60
CA LEU A 99 1.48 -11.36 -14.77
C LEU A 99 0.16 -11.56 -14.04
N SER A 100 -0.86 -12.10 -14.72
CA SER A 100 -2.17 -12.41 -14.13
C SER A 100 -2.05 -13.48 -13.03
N ARG A 101 -1.33 -14.59 -13.28
CA ARG A 101 -1.08 -15.62 -12.26
C ARG A 101 -0.30 -15.05 -11.08
N SER A 102 0.70 -14.22 -11.35
CA SER A 102 1.52 -13.54 -10.35
C SER A 102 0.67 -12.65 -9.44
N ALA A 103 -0.18 -11.81 -10.03
CA ALA A 103 -1.08 -10.94 -9.27
C ALA A 103 -2.06 -11.75 -8.40
N CYS A 104 -2.65 -12.81 -8.94
CA CYS A 104 -3.52 -13.69 -8.17
C CYS A 104 -2.79 -14.37 -7.01
N GLN A 105 -1.54 -14.80 -7.22
CA GLN A 105 -0.73 -15.37 -6.14
C GLN A 105 -0.42 -14.31 -5.08
N GLY A 106 -0.01 -13.11 -5.48
CA GLY A 106 0.27 -12.01 -4.56
C GLY A 106 -0.94 -11.63 -3.69
N VAL A 107 -2.16 -11.65 -4.24
CA VAL A 107 -3.40 -11.46 -3.45
C VAL A 107 -3.54 -12.55 -2.39
N ARG A 108 -3.31 -13.83 -2.75
CA ARG A 108 -3.40 -14.94 -1.79
C ARG A 108 -2.31 -14.87 -0.73
N ASP A 109 -1.09 -14.48 -1.11
CA ASP A 109 0.02 -14.29 -0.17
C ASP A 109 -0.30 -13.15 0.82
N CYS A 110 -0.91 -12.06 0.36
CA CYS A 110 -1.43 -11.02 1.22
C CYS A 110 -2.46 -11.56 2.22
N TRP A 111 -3.42 -12.36 1.77
CA TRP A 111 -4.43 -12.95 2.65
C TRP A 111 -3.81 -13.90 3.69
N ALA A 112 -2.82 -14.70 3.32
CA ALA A 112 -2.09 -15.56 4.25
C ALA A 112 -1.34 -14.76 5.34
N MET A 113 -1.01 -13.50 5.06
CA MET A 113 -0.40 -12.57 6.02
C MET A 113 -1.43 -11.67 6.74
N GLY A 114 -2.75 -11.94 6.59
CA GLY A 114 -3.82 -11.16 7.23
C GLY A 114 -4.09 -9.80 6.58
N VAL A 115 -3.52 -9.54 5.42
CA VAL A 115 -3.75 -8.31 4.65
C VAL A 115 -5.06 -8.44 3.87
N THR A 116 -6.03 -7.60 4.16
CA THR A 116 -7.36 -7.60 3.51
C THR A 116 -7.50 -6.53 2.46
N CYS A 117 -6.68 -5.48 2.52
CA CYS A 117 -6.74 -4.35 1.59
C CYS A 117 -5.33 -3.99 1.13
N VAL A 118 -5.17 -3.76 -0.16
CA VAL A 118 -3.89 -3.37 -0.78
C VAL A 118 -4.03 -2.07 -1.58
N ALA A 119 -2.98 -1.25 -1.57
CA ALA A 119 -2.75 -0.21 -2.56
C ALA A 119 -1.65 -0.72 -3.50
N ASP A 120 -2.01 -1.03 -4.71
CA ASP A 120 -1.10 -1.64 -5.69
C ASP A 120 -0.77 -0.67 -6.82
N THR A 121 0.49 -0.53 -7.18
CA THR A 121 0.91 0.21 -8.35
C THR A 121 1.44 -0.76 -9.42
N GLY A 122 0.99 -0.59 -10.64
CA GLY A 122 1.38 -1.48 -11.73
C GLY A 122 0.95 -0.95 -13.09
N SER A 123 1.46 -1.55 -14.16
CA SER A 123 1.17 -1.09 -15.51
C SER A 123 0.37 -2.08 -16.36
N SER A 124 0.22 -3.34 -15.92
CA SER A 124 -0.47 -4.37 -16.71
C SER A 124 -2.00 -4.35 -16.58
N GLY A 125 -2.52 -3.92 -15.41
CA GLY A 125 -3.92 -4.07 -15.02
C GLY A 125 -4.22 -5.40 -14.32
N ALA A 126 -3.33 -6.38 -14.39
CA ALA A 126 -3.51 -7.71 -13.79
C ALA A 126 -3.83 -7.68 -12.28
N PRO A 127 -3.24 -6.78 -11.45
CA PRO A 127 -3.64 -6.68 -10.05
C PRO A 127 -5.10 -6.28 -9.83
N LEU A 128 -5.63 -5.36 -10.64
CA LEU A 128 -7.05 -5.00 -10.56
C LEU A 128 -7.96 -6.17 -10.94
N GLU A 129 -7.61 -6.88 -12.02
CA GLU A 129 -8.32 -8.06 -12.48
C GLU A 129 -8.29 -9.18 -11.42
N ALA A 130 -7.12 -9.40 -10.78
CA ALA A 130 -6.97 -10.36 -9.69
C ALA A 130 -7.83 -10.00 -8.47
N LEU A 131 -7.78 -8.74 -8.01
CA LEU A 131 -8.61 -8.26 -6.91
C LEU A 131 -10.10 -8.41 -7.21
N ALA A 132 -10.55 -8.02 -8.40
CA ALA A 132 -11.95 -8.12 -8.81
C ALA A 132 -12.42 -9.58 -8.89
N SER A 133 -11.64 -10.45 -9.55
CA SER A 133 -12.00 -11.85 -9.76
C SER A 133 -11.98 -12.70 -8.50
N LEU A 134 -11.02 -12.45 -7.60
CA LEU A 134 -10.90 -13.17 -6.34
C LEU A 134 -11.81 -12.59 -5.24
N GLY A 135 -12.43 -11.42 -5.48
CA GLY A 135 -13.22 -10.69 -4.48
C GLY A 135 -12.33 -10.10 -3.38
N GLY A 136 -11.17 -9.60 -3.75
CA GLY A 136 -10.27 -8.85 -2.88
C GLY A 136 -10.75 -7.42 -2.64
N ARG A 137 -9.97 -6.66 -1.88
CA ARG A 137 -10.19 -5.23 -1.65
C ARG A 137 -8.91 -4.45 -1.90
N GLY A 138 -9.05 -3.25 -2.48
CA GLY A 138 -7.89 -2.38 -2.63
C GLY A 138 -8.11 -1.18 -3.52
N VAL A 139 -7.01 -0.48 -3.77
CA VAL A 139 -6.89 0.56 -4.77
C VAL A 139 -5.77 0.16 -5.71
N TYR A 140 -6.08 -0.05 -6.97
CA TYR A 140 -5.08 -0.24 -8.01
C TYR A 140 -4.79 1.08 -8.69
N TYR A 141 -3.54 1.48 -8.73
CA TYR A 141 -3.06 2.68 -9.39
C TYR A 141 -2.37 2.30 -10.70
N GLN A 142 -3.01 2.59 -11.83
CA GLN A 142 -2.42 2.37 -13.15
C GLN A 142 -1.22 3.28 -13.35
N GLU A 143 -0.04 2.70 -13.48
CA GLU A 143 1.20 3.45 -13.70
C GLU A 143 1.28 4.02 -15.11
N VAL A 144 1.91 5.18 -15.21
CA VAL A 144 2.33 5.81 -16.45
C VAL A 144 3.78 6.27 -16.37
N PHE A 145 4.50 6.05 -17.46
CA PHE A 145 5.89 6.42 -17.67
C PHE A 145 5.98 7.36 -18.88
N GLY A 146 6.92 8.29 -18.87
CA GLY A 146 7.13 9.22 -19.98
C GLY A 146 8.06 10.34 -19.56
N PRO A 147 9.40 10.08 -19.45
CA PRO A 147 10.37 11.12 -19.10
C PRO A 147 10.65 12.08 -20.25
N ASP A 148 10.34 11.71 -21.51
CA ASP A 148 10.49 12.56 -22.67
C ASP A 148 9.25 13.47 -22.83
N PRO A 149 9.40 14.80 -22.68
CA PRO A 149 8.29 15.72 -22.81
C PRO A 149 7.62 15.69 -24.20
N ALA A 150 8.37 15.33 -25.25
CA ALA A 150 7.84 15.22 -26.61
C ALA A 150 6.83 14.07 -26.77
N LYS A 151 6.90 13.07 -25.89
CA LYS A 151 6.00 11.91 -25.87
C LYS A 151 4.85 12.06 -24.87
N CYS A 152 4.70 13.21 -24.22
CA CYS A 152 3.67 13.42 -23.18
C CYS A 152 2.26 13.06 -23.66
N GLY A 153 1.88 13.49 -24.86
CA GLY A 153 0.55 13.20 -25.44
C GLY A 153 0.31 11.72 -25.65
N ALA A 154 1.31 10.97 -26.15
CA ALA A 154 1.21 9.52 -26.33
C ALA A 154 1.09 8.79 -24.99
N SER A 155 1.97 9.11 -24.03
CA SER A 155 1.91 8.48 -22.70
C SER A 155 0.58 8.76 -21.98
N LEU A 156 0.04 9.97 -22.09
CA LEU A 156 -1.28 10.29 -21.53
C LEU A 156 -2.40 9.50 -22.20
N ALA A 157 -2.37 9.40 -23.54
CA ALA A 157 -3.37 8.64 -24.29
C ALA A 157 -3.34 7.13 -23.93
N GLU A 158 -2.15 6.55 -23.74
CA GLU A 158 -1.99 5.17 -23.26
C GLU A 158 -2.58 4.98 -21.87
N LEU A 159 -2.32 5.92 -20.95
CA LEU A 159 -2.93 5.89 -19.61
C LEU A 159 -4.45 5.96 -19.67
N GLN A 160 -5.00 6.88 -20.48
CA GLN A 160 -6.44 7.04 -20.63
C GLN A 160 -7.11 5.78 -21.19
N ALA A 161 -6.50 5.17 -22.20
CA ALA A 161 -6.98 3.91 -22.79
C ALA A 161 -6.93 2.75 -21.76
N ALA A 162 -5.87 2.68 -20.94
CA ALA A 162 -5.77 1.69 -19.87
C ALA A 162 -6.85 1.90 -18.79
N VAL A 163 -7.05 3.13 -18.33
CA VAL A 163 -8.10 3.47 -17.37
C VAL A 163 -9.49 3.12 -17.91
N GLU A 164 -9.79 3.45 -19.16
CA GLU A 164 -11.09 3.13 -19.76
C GLU A 164 -11.32 1.61 -19.85
N ARG A 165 -10.32 0.85 -20.27
CA ARG A 165 -10.40 -0.63 -20.30
C ARG A 165 -10.66 -1.23 -18.91
N LEU A 166 -10.03 -0.67 -17.87
CA LEU A 166 -10.08 -1.20 -16.50
C LEU A 166 -11.29 -0.71 -15.69
N ARG A 167 -11.93 0.37 -16.13
CA ARG A 167 -13.03 1.02 -15.40
C ARG A 167 -14.18 0.08 -15.05
N GLY A 168 -14.52 -0.83 -15.95
CA GLY A 168 -15.58 -1.82 -15.75
C GLY A 168 -15.32 -2.85 -14.65
N LEU A 169 -14.08 -2.97 -14.18
CA LEU A 169 -13.68 -3.86 -13.08
C LEU A 169 -13.71 -3.17 -11.72
N ALA A 170 -13.78 -1.84 -11.72
CA ALA A 170 -13.82 -1.06 -10.48
C ALA A 170 -15.17 -1.22 -9.77
N SER A 171 -15.14 -1.22 -8.45
CA SER A 171 -16.29 -1.34 -7.56
C SER A 171 -16.04 -0.53 -6.28
N PRO A 172 -17.02 -0.39 -5.38
CA PRO A 172 -16.75 0.20 -4.06
C PRO A 172 -15.67 -0.53 -3.27
N GLN A 173 -15.45 -1.83 -3.53
CA GLN A 173 -14.46 -2.67 -2.87
C GLN A 173 -13.09 -2.60 -3.55
N VAL A 174 -13.04 -2.44 -4.87
CA VAL A 174 -11.81 -2.40 -5.67
C VAL A 174 -11.82 -1.12 -6.49
N ARG A 175 -11.03 -0.13 -6.06
CA ARG A 175 -10.97 1.18 -6.70
C ARG A 175 -9.87 1.22 -7.75
N LEU A 176 -10.07 2.05 -8.78
CA LEU A 176 -9.09 2.38 -9.81
C LEU A 176 -8.56 3.79 -9.56
N GLY A 177 -7.24 3.94 -9.61
CA GLY A 177 -6.50 5.19 -9.55
C GLY A 177 -5.44 5.26 -10.65
N VAL A 178 -4.60 6.27 -10.60
CA VAL A 178 -3.47 6.47 -11.52
C VAL A 178 -2.19 6.75 -10.75
N SER A 179 -1.04 6.38 -11.33
CA SER A 179 0.27 6.65 -10.75
C SER A 179 1.22 7.21 -11.81
N PRO A 180 1.50 8.53 -11.81
CA PRO A 180 2.68 9.04 -12.49
C PRO A 180 3.92 8.56 -11.71
N HIS A 181 4.55 7.50 -12.18
CA HIS A 181 5.45 6.61 -11.44
C HIS A 181 6.40 7.33 -10.48
N ALA A 182 7.39 8.07 -10.99
CA ALA A 182 8.41 8.74 -10.16
C ALA A 182 9.08 9.90 -10.91
N PRO A 183 9.71 10.87 -10.22
CA PRO A 183 10.39 12.02 -10.84
C PRO A 183 11.46 11.68 -11.89
N TYR A 184 12.07 10.51 -11.77
CA TYR A 184 13.09 10.04 -12.72
C TYR A 184 12.52 9.31 -13.96
N THR A 185 11.21 9.08 -14.03
CA THR A 185 10.53 8.37 -15.12
C THR A 185 9.38 9.14 -15.74
N VAL A 186 9.04 10.32 -15.22
CA VAL A 186 7.88 11.11 -15.65
C VAL A 186 8.30 12.57 -15.90
N SER A 187 7.97 13.09 -17.06
CA SER A 187 8.26 14.48 -17.40
C SER A 187 7.32 15.46 -16.70
N GLU A 188 7.76 16.73 -16.57
CA GLU A 188 6.95 17.83 -16.02
C GLU A 188 5.56 17.94 -16.67
N LEU A 189 5.54 17.90 -18.01
CA LEU A 189 4.29 18.02 -18.78
C LEU A 189 3.35 16.86 -18.46
N LEU A 190 3.90 15.64 -18.34
CA LEU A 190 3.10 14.46 -18.05
C LEU A 190 2.55 14.47 -16.61
N TYR A 191 3.34 14.92 -15.62
CA TYR A 191 2.83 15.11 -14.25
C TYR A 191 1.59 16.01 -14.21
N ARG A 192 1.67 17.17 -14.87
CA ARG A 192 0.55 18.12 -14.94
C ARG A 192 -0.66 17.52 -15.66
N ALA A 193 -0.43 16.87 -16.80
CA ALA A 193 -1.49 16.25 -17.58
C ALA A 193 -2.20 15.12 -16.82
N VAL A 194 -1.44 14.26 -16.09
CA VAL A 194 -2.00 13.19 -15.28
C VAL A 194 -2.76 13.75 -14.07
N ALA A 195 -2.23 14.77 -13.39
CA ALA A 195 -2.94 15.40 -12.27
C ALA A 195 -4.27 16.04 -12.72
N ASP A 196 -4.29 16.69 -13.88
CA ASP A 196 -5.50 17.26 -14.47
C ASP A 196 -6.50 16.19 -14.91
N PHE A 197 -6.01 15.10 -15.50
CA PHE A 197 -6.84 13.94 -15.85
C PHE A 197 -7.45 13.30 -14.61
N ALA A 198 -6.63 12.96 -13.62
CA ALA A 198 -7.10 12.35 -12.38
C ALA A 198 -8.17 13.19 -11.67
N ARG A 199 -7.97 14.52 -11.62
CA ARG A 199 -8.95 15.45 -11.02
C ARG A 199 -10.28 15.46 -11.77
N ARG A 200 -10.27 15.49 -13.12
CA ARG A 200 -11.49 15.45 -13.92
C ARG A 200 -12.27 14.16 -13.75
N GLU A 201 -11.56 13.03 -13.65
CA GLU A 201 -12.15 11.69 -13.54
C GLU A 201 -12.43 11.27 -12.08
N GLY A 202 -12.05 12.09 -11.09
CA GLY A 202 -12.19 11.74 -9.67
C GLY A 202 -11.34 10.55 -9.23
N LEU A 203 -10.19 10.32 -9.89
CA LEU A 203 -9.31 9.19 -9.62
C LEU A 203 -8.31 9.54 -8.51
N PRO A 204 -8.08 8.63 -7.53
CA PRO A 204 -6.99 8.78 -6.59
C PRO A 204 -5.63 8.65 -7.30
N VAL A 205 -4.61 9.30 -6.73
CA VAL A 205 -3.25 9.33 -7.30
C VAL A 205 -2.26 8.81 -6.30
N ALA A 206 -1.34 7.93 -6.76
CA ALA A 206 -0.14 7.54 -6.03
C ALA A 206 1.11 7.95 -6.80
N VAL A 207 2.24 8.13 -6.09
CA VAL A 207 3.53 8.49 -6.71
C VAL A 207 4.68 7.98 -5.84
N HIS A 208 5.69 7.37 -6.44
CA HIS A 208 6.98 7.11 -5.78
C HIS A 208 7.71 8.44 -5.66
N LEU A 209 8.06 8.83 -4.46
CA LEU A 209 8.55 10.19 -4.20
C LEU A 209 9.62 10.23 -3.13
N ALA A 210 10.71 10.93 -3.43
CA ALA A 210 11.82 11.12 -2.50
C ALA A 210 12.32 9.80 -1.89
N GLU A 211 12.41 8.78 -2.74
CA GLU A 211 12.78 7.43 -2.35
C GLU A 211 14.29 7.31 -2.13
N SER A 212 15.07 7.80 -3.09
CA SER A 212 16.52 7.60 -3.13
C SER A 212 17.31 8.90 -3.24
N ARG A 213 18.61 8.82 -2.91
CA ARG A 213 19.55 9.93 -3.11
C ARG A 213 19.73 10.25 -4.59
N GLU A 214 19.70 9.22 -5.44
CA GLU A 214 19.84 9.36 -6.89
C GLU A 214 18.67 10.14 -7.50
N GLU A 215 17.45 9.95 -6.98
CA GLU A 215 16.29 10.76 -7.35
C GLU A 215 16.50 12.23 -6.94
N THR A 216 16.96 12.46 -5.70
CA THR A 216 17.24 13.80 -5.22
C THR A 216 18.33 14.49 -6.03
N GLN A 217 19.41 13.78 -6.39
CA GLN A 217 20.48 14.31 -7.26
C GLN A 217 19.95 14.68 -8.65
N LEU A 218 19.12 13.82 -9.25
CA LEU A 218 18.49 14.13 -10.53
C LEU A 218 17.67 15.42 -10.45
N VAL A 219 16.77 15.49 -9.48
CA VAL A 219 15.81 16.61 -9.39
C VAL A 219 16.52 17.90 -9.00
N ARG A 220 17.31 17.88 -7.91
CA ARG A 220 17.94 19.09 -7.37
C ARG A 220 19.08 19.58 -8.26
N ASP A 221 19.97 18.67 -8.64
CA ASP A 221 21.27 19.02 -9.23
C ASP A 221 21.35 18.70 -10.73
N GLY A 222 20.37 17.97 -11.28
CA GLY A 222 20.40 17.47 -12.66
C GLY A 222 21.56 16.49 -12.88
N ALA A 223 21.99 15.76 -11.86
CA ALA A 223 23.16 14.89 -11.85
C ALA A 223 22.81 13.45 -11.40
N GLY A 224 23.82 12.57 -11.41
CA GLY A 224 23.70 11.19 -10.95
C GLY A 224 23.17 10.22 -12.03
N PRO A 225 23.06 8.92 -11.66
CA PRO A 225 22.84 7.83 -12.63
C PRO A 225 21.53 7.96 -13.41
N PHE A 226 20.47 8.50 -12.80
CA PHE A 226 19.21 8.77 -13.50
C PHE A 226 19.34 9.90 -14.52
N ALA A 227 20.09 10.97 -14.19
CA ALA A 227 20.36 12.05 -15.13
C ALA A 227 21.15 11.56 -16.35
N ASP A 228 22.16 10.74 -16.10
CA ASP A 228 23.01 10.18 -17.17
C ASP A 228 22.20 9.23 -18.07
N ALA A 229 21.33 8.40 -17.48
CA ALA A 229 20.44 7.52 -18.26
C ALA A 229 19.43 8.30 -19.12
N LEU A 230 18.94 9.45 -18.65
CA LEU A 230 18.06 10.32 -19.45
C LEU A 230 18.84 10.99 -20.59
N ARG A 231 20.03 11.54 -20.33
CA ARG A 231 20.90 12.15 -21.34
C ARG A 231 21.31 11.15 -22.43
N ALA A 232 21.63 9.92 -22.04
CA ALA A 232 21.96 8.84 -22.99
C ALA A 232 20.80 8.52 -23.97
N ARG A 233 19.57 8.86 -23.58
CA ARG A 233 18.35 8.76 -24.41
C ARG A 233 18.00 10.05 -25.16
N GLY A 234 18.88 11.07 -25.12
CA GLY A 234 18.65 12.37 -25.75
C GLY A 234 17.64 13.26 -25.00
N ILE A 235 17.29 12.92 -23.75
CA ILE A 235 16.34 13.68 -22.95
C ILE A 235 17.10 14.76 -22.18
N ALA A 236 16.69 16.02 -22.34
CA ALA A 236 17.28 17.14 -21.63
C ALA A 236 17.00 17.08 -20.12
N VAL A 237 18.06 17.17 -19.32
CA VAL A 237 17.97 17.21 -17.85
C VAL A 237 18.34 18.61 -17.38
N ARG A 238 17.46 19.21 -16.57
CA ARG A 238 17.65 20.54 -15.97
C ARG A 238 17.59 20.42 -14.45
N PRO A 239 18.55 20.96 -13.72
CA PRO A 239 18.47 21.05 -12.25
C PRO A 239 17.26 21.91 -11.85
N ARG A 240 16.54 21.50 -10.82
CA ARG A 240 15.38 22.23 -10.30
C ARG A 240 15.70 23.03 -9.06
N GLY A 241 16.85 22.78 -8.41
CA GLY A 241 17.29 23.47 -7.21
C GLY A 241 16.46 23.19 -5.94
N VAL A 242 15.58 22.17 -5.99
CA VAL A 242 14.68 21.78 -4.90
C VAL A 242 14.64 20.27 -4.74
N SER A 243 14.07 19.80 -3.62
CA SER A 243 13.81 18.38 -3.37
C SER A 243 12.77 17.81 -4.36
N PRO A 244 12.63 16.47 -4.47
CA PRO A 244 11.55 15.85 -5.24
C PRO A 244 10.15 16.30 -4.80
N VAL A 245 9.91 16.47 -3.50
CA VAL A 245 8.65 17.00 -2.96
C VAL A 245 8.44 18.46 -3.38
N GLY A 246 9.47 19.29 -3.20
CA GLY A 246 9.47 20.69 -3.64
C GLY A 246 9.24 20.82 -5.15
N TYR A 247 9.76 19.90 -5.95
CA TYR A 247 9.52 19.86 -7.39
C TYR A 247 8.04 19.63 -7.73
N LEU A 248 7.38 18.67 -7.12
CA LEU A 248 5.94 18.44 -7.35
C LEU A 248 5.08 19.63 -6.88
N LEU A 249 5.52 20.33 -5.82
CA LEU A 249 4.89 21.59 -5.42
C LEU A 249 5.07 22.67 -6.50
N GLN A 250 6.30 22.86 -7.04
CA GLN A 250 6.56 23.82 -8.14
C GLN A 250 5.75 23.51 -9.38
N LEU A 251 5.53 22.23 -9.69
CA LEU A 251 4.64 21.81 -10.78
C LEU A 251 3.16 22.15 -10.48
N GLY A 252 2.82 22.46 -9.25
CA GLY A 252 1.47 22.72 -8.81
C GLY A 252 0.59 21.47 -8.78
N VAL A 253 1.19 20.26 -8.70
CA VAL A 253 0.46 18.99 -8.61
C VAL A 253 0.26 18.56 -7.15
N LEU A 254 1.22 18.82 -6.25
CA LEU A 254 1.00 18.76 -4.80
C LEU A 254 0.42 20.10 -4.32
N ARG A 255 -0.90 20.18 -4.29
CA ARG A 255 -1.65 21.34 -3.79
C ARG A 255 -2.50 20.92 -2.60
N ARG A 256 -3.01 21.91 -1.86
CA ARG A 256 -3.95 21.66 -0.77
C ARG A 256 -5.14 20.80 -1.26
N ALA A 257 -5.48 19.78 -0.47
CA ALA A 257 -6.59 18.85 -0.69
C ALA A 257 -6.49 17.96 -1.95
N THR A 258 -5.29 17.68 -2.45
CA THR A 258 -5.12 16.71 -3.54
C THR A 258 -5.21 15.26 -3.08
N GLY A 259 -4.90 14.99 -1.81
CA GLY A 259 -5.03 13.65 -1.22
C GLY A 259 -4.19 12.58 -1.92
N TRP A 260 -2.99 12.92 -2.43
CA TRP A 260 -2.11 11.97 -3.07
C TRP A 260 -1.48 11.02 -2.06
N LEU A 261 -1.30 9.78 -2.46
CA LEU A 261 -0.48 8.80 -1.74
C LEU A 261 0.97 8.94 -2.22
N CYS A 262 1.84 9.48 -1.36
CA CYS A 262 3.27 9.60 -1.61
C CYS A 262 3.98 8.38 -1.04
N ILE A 263 4.60 7.57 -1.90
CA ILE A 263 5.23 6.31 -1.53
C ILE A 263 6.69 6.59 -1.18
N HIS A 264 7.22 5.90 -0.16
CA HIS A 264 8.56 5.99 0.43
C HIS A 264 8.80 7.24 1.27
N CYS A 265 8.97 8.43 0.68
CA CYS A 265 9.28 9.68 1.36
C CYS A 265 10.46 9.55 2.36
N VAL A 266 11.58 8.95 1.91
CA VAL A 266 12.78 8.72 2.72
C VAL A 266 13.68 9.94 2.73
N GLN A 267 13.94 10.50 1.53
CA GLN A 267 14.87 11.63 1.33
C GLN A 267 14.10 12.95 1.42
N VAL A 268 13.54 13.25 2.59
CA VAL A 268 12.74 14.45 2.87
C VAL A 268 13.31 15.24 4.04
N ASP A 269 13.25 16.56 3.96
CA ASP A 269 13.61 17.48 5.03
C ASP A 269 12.35 18.07 5.74
N GLU A 270 12.54 18.97 6.69
CA GLU A 270 11.44 19.57 7.44
C GLU A 270 10.47 20.35 6.54
N ARG A 271 10.99 21.04 5.51
CA ARG A 271 10.17 21.77 4.55
C ARG A 271 9.33 20.82 3.69
N ASP A 272 9.88 19.68 3.29
CA ASP A 272 9.17 18.66 2.55
C ASP A 272 8.01 18.09 3.38
N VAL A 273 8.25 17.87 4.68
CA VAL A 273 7.21 17.41 5.62
C VAL A 273 6.07 18.43 5.72
N GLU A 274 6.39 19.73 5.77
CA GLU A 274 5.37 20.80 5.74
C GLU A 274 4.58 20.80 4.43
N ILE A 275 5.25 20.66 3.28
CA ILE A 275 4.60 20.59 1.97
C ILE A 275 3.64 19.39 1.90
N LEU A 276 4.08 18.21 2.32
CA LEU A 276 3.25 17.00 2.35
C LEU A 276 2.01 17.20 3.24
N ARG A 277 2.20 17.76 4.46
CA ARG A 277 1.09 18.08 5.36
C ARG A 277 0.10 19.04 4.72
N ASP A 278 0.57 20.15 4.18
CA ASP A 278 -0.27 21.23 3.64
C ASP A 278 -1.00 20.81 2.37
N SER A 279 -0.44 19.86 1.62
CA SER A 279 -1.11 19.24 0.47
C SER A 279 -2.19 18.23 0.86
N GLY A 280 -2.25 17.80 2.12
CA GLY A 280 -3.14 16.72 2.56
C GLY A 280 -2.72 15.34 2.02
N ALA A 281 -1.45 15.18 1.63
CA ALA A 281 -0.92 13.91 1.19
C ALA A 281 -0.85 12.91 2.34
N ALA A 282 -1.01 11.63 2.02
CA ALA A 282 -0.68 10.52 2.90
C ALA A 282 0.65 9.89 2.46
N VAL A 283 1.33 9.22 3.37
CA VAL A 283 2.60 8.53 3.09
C VAL A 283 2.42 7.02 3.22
N ALA A 284 2.90 6.27 2.23
CA ALA A 284 3.11 4.83 2.31
C ALA A 284 4.59 4.54 2.57
N HIS A 285 4.94 4.19 3.80
CA HIS A 285 6.32 3.89 4.18
C HIS A 285 6.62 2.41 4.01
N CYS A 286 7.73 2.08 3.31
CA CYS A 286 8.15 0.72 2.97
C CYS A 286 9.54 0.41 3.56
N PRO A 287 9.65 0.22 4.88
CA PRO A 287 10.94 0.21 5.57
C PRO A 287 11.87 -0.92 5.15
N ARG A 288 11.36 -2.11 4.83
CA ARG A 288 12.21 -3.25 4.41
C ARG A 288 12.79 -3.03 3.02
N SER A 289 11.97 -2.60 2.07
CA SER A 289 12.42 -2.24 0.72
C SER A 289 13.45 -1.11 0.77
N ASN A 290 13.17 -0.02 1.50
CA ASN A 290 14.10 1.09 1.68
C ASN A 290 15.44 0.65 2.25
N ARG A 291 15.43 -0.29 3.20
CA ARG A 291 16.65 -0.87 3.78
C ARG A 291 17.39 -1.75 2.78
N ALA A 292 16.68 -2.59 2.04
CA ALA A 292 17.28 -3.49 1.04
C ALA A 292 18.06 -2.71 -0.04
N HIS A 293 17.56 -1.52 -0.41
CA HIS A 293 18.20 -0.63 -1.37
C HIS A 293 19.17 0.40 -0.75
N GLY A 294 19.33 0.40 0.57
CA GLY A 294 20.24 1.35 1.25
C GLY A 294 19.75 2.81 1.22
N HIS A 295 18.46 3.04 1.00
CA HIS A 295 17.88 4.39 0.94
C HIS A 295 17.84 5.08 2.31
N GLY A 296 17.82 4.31 3.40
CA GLY A 296 17.66 4.79 4.76
C GLY A 296 16.24 4.57 5.28
N ALA A 297 15.83 5.40 6.24
CA ALA A 297 14.51 5.33 6.88
C ALA A 297 13.78 6.67 6.75
N ALA A 298 12.50 6.62 6.44
CA ALA A 298 11.65 7.81 6.46
C ALA A 298 11.56 8.39 7.89
N PRO A 299 11.49 9.72 8.05
CA PRO A 299 11.50 10.39 9.35
C PRO A 299 10.12 10.30 10.04
N LEU A 300 9.72 9.11 10.50
CA LEU A 300 8.41 8.85 11.08
C LEU A 300 8.07 9.76 12.27
N ALA A 301 9.08 10.13 13.08
CA ALA A 301 8.88 11.07 14.21
C ALA A 301 8.47 12.47 13.71
N ALA A 302 9.11 12.97 12.64
CA ALA A 302 8.74 14.24 12.03
C ALA A 302 7.35 14.18 11.38
N PHE A 303 7.03 13.09 10.69
CA PHE A 303 5.68 12.88 10.12
C PHE A 303 4.59 12.88 11.20
N ARG A 304 4.85 12.20 12.32
CA ARG A 304 3.95 12.18 13.48
C ARG A 304 3.78 13.59 14.06
N GLY A 305 4.89 14.30 14.30
CA GLY A 305 4.88 15.67 14.82
C GLY A 305 4.11 16.64 13.93
N ALA A 306 4.15 16.44 12.63
CA ALA A 306 3.39 17.23 11.65
C ALA A 306 1.93 16.78 11.47
N GLY A 307 1.50 15.68 12.08
CA GLY A 307 0.16 15.13 11.93
C GLY A 307 -0.10 14.49 10.55
N LEU A 308 0.96 14.07 9.84
CA LEU A 308 0.82 13.35 8.57
C LEU A 308 0.20 11.97 8.78
N VAL A 309 -0.68 11.59 7.87
CA VAL A 309 -1.21 10.22 7.81
C VAL A 309 -0.15 9.33 7.18
N VAL A 310 0.27 8.31 7.91
CA VAL A 310 1.29 7.35 7.45
C VAL A 310 0.76 5.93 7.64
N GLY A 311 0.65 5.18 6.55
CA GLY A 311 0.47 3.74 6.55
C GLY A 311 1.77 3.02 6.18
N LEU A 312 1.82 1.71 6.40
CA LEU A 312 2.94 0.87 5.96
C LEU A 312 2.60 0.15 4.66
N GLY A 313 3.61 -0.07 3.84
CA GLY A 313 3.55 -0.86 2.61
C GLY A 313 4.71 -1.84 2.52
N THR A 314 4.51 -2.95 1.83
CA THR A 314 5.57 -3.94 1.63
C THR A 314 6.44 -3.64 0.41
N ASP A 315 5.95 -2.80 -0.49
CA ASP A 315 6.54 -2.68 -1.83
C ASP A 315 6.53 -4.04 -2.56
N SER A 316 7.40 -4.23 -3.54
CA SER A 316 7.56 -5.51 -4.22
C SER A 316 8.17 -6.56 -3.32
N VAL A 317 7.68 -7.78 -3.38
CA VAL A 317 8.33 -8.94 -2.73
C VAL A 317 9.74 -9.21 -3.27
N VAL A 318 10.11 -8.61 -4.39
CA VAL A 318 11.48 -8.67 -4.94
C VAL A 318 12.46 -7.89 -4.07
N SER A 319 12.02 -6.83 -3.39
CA SER A 319 12.83 -6.02 -2.46
C SER A 319 12.57 -6.37 -0.99
N SER A 320 11.31 -6.66 -0.62
CA SER A 320 10.93 -6.94 0.78
C SER A 320 11.03 -8.41 1.19
N GLY A 321 10.98 -9.34 0.22
CA GLY A 321 11.04 -10.79 0.42
C GLY A 321 9.68 -11.46 0.63
N ASP A 322 8.73 -10.83 1.28
CA ASP A 322 7.36 -11.33 1.53
C ASP A 322 6.35 -10.19 1.73
N ALA A 323 5.06 -10.53 1.86
CA ALA A 323 3.97 -9.58 2.07
C ALA A 323 3.66 -9.28 3.56
N SER A 324 4.61 -9.51 4.47
CA SER A 324 4.38 -9.35 5.90
C SER A 324 4.42 -7.89 6.36
N LEU A 325 3.27 -7.34 6.69
CA LEU A 325 3.17 -6.01 7.30
C LEU A 325 3.68 -5.97 8.74
N TRP A 326 3.63 -7.07 9.50
CA TRP A 326 4.25 -7.14 10.82
C TRP A 326 5.78 -6.99 10.74
N ALA A 327 6.40 -7.59 9.71
CA ALA A 327 7.83 -7.40 9.46
C ALA A 327 8.17 -5.95 9.07
N GLU A 328 7.28 -5.27 8.33
CA GLU A 328 7.42 -3.84 8.02
C GLU A 328 7.34 -2.99 9.31
N ALA A 329 6.36 -3.28 10.19
CA ALA A 329 6.25 -2.58 11.47
C ALA A 329 7.51 -2.74 12.32
N THR A 330 8.05 -3.98 12.41
CA THR A 330 9.33 -4.25 13.07
C THR A 330 10.47 -3.44 12.47
N ALA A 331 10.58 -3.44 11.15
CA ALA A 331 11.62 -2.71 10.44
C ALA A 331 11.51 -1.18 10.63
N ALA A 332 10.29 -0.68 10.88
CA ALA A 332 10.01 0.71 11.23
C ALA A 332 10.23 1.04 12.72
N GLY A 333 10.57 0.06 13.56
CA GLY A 333 10.71 0.23 15.02
C GLY A 333 9.37 0.45 15.73
N LEU A 334 8.27 -0.06 15.18
CA LEU A 334 6.93 0.07 15.75
C LEU A 334 6.53 -1.22 16.48
N GLU A 335 5.85 -1.07 17.61
CA GLU A 335 5.44 -2.19 18.46
C GLU A 335 4.00 -2.02 18.99
N GLY A 336 3.40 -3.14 19.41
CA GLY A 336 2.12 -3.16 20.13
C GLY A 336 0.99 -2.45 19.38
N GLU A 337 0.24 -1.62 20.09
CA GLU A 337 -0.91 -0.91 19.55
C GLU A 337 -0.53 0.15 18.51
N GLU A 338 0.65 0.75 18.63
CA GLU A 338 1.12 1.72 17.63
C GLU A 338 1.35 1.02 16.28
N ALA A 339 2.00 -0.13 16.28
CA ALA A 339 2.15 -0.95 15.08
C ALA A 339 0.79 -1.32 14.50
N LEU A 340 -0.12 -1.87 15.34
CA LEU A 340 -1.45 -2.27 14.88
C LEU A 340 -2.22 -1.11 14.24
N ARG A 341 -2.18 0.08 14.83
CA ARG A 341 -2.83 1.28 14.25
C ARG A 341 -2.28 1.61 12.87
N LYS A 342 -0.94 1.56 12.69
CA LYS A 342 -0.29 1.83 11.39
C LYS A 342 -0.66 0.79 10.35
N LEU A 343 -0.80 -0.46 10.76
CA LEU A 343 -1.15 -1.59 9.90
C LEU A 343 -2.65 -1.65 9.55
N THR A 344 -3.50 -0.89 10.22
CA THR A 344 -4.96 -0.97 10.09
C THR A 344 -5.59 0.39 9.81
N ILE A 345 -6.02 1.12 10.84
CA ILE A 345 -6.80 2.37 10.67
C ILE A 345 -6.01 3.49 10.01
N ASP A 346 -4.71 3.64 10.30
CA ASP A 346 -3.90 4.68 9.68
C ASP A 346 -3.63 4.34 8.20
N GLY A 347 -3.41 3.07 7.86
CA GLY A 347 -3.37 2.60 6.48
C GLY A 347 -4.70 2.84 5.75
N ALA A 348 -5.82 2.53 6.39
CA ALA A 348 -7.14 2.80 5.83
C ALA A 348 -7.37 4.31 5.59
N ARG A 349 -6.92 5.18 6.51
CA ARG A 349 -6.95 6.65 6.34
C ARG A 349 -6.09 7.10 5.17
N ALA A 350 -4.89 6.53 5.02
CA ALA A 350 -4.00 6.85 3.90
C ALA A 350 -4.65 6.58 2.54
N LEU A 351 -5.55 5.59 2.48
CA LEU A 351 -6.28 5.21 1.27
C LEU A 351 -7.70 5.83 1.19
N GLY A 352 -8.11 6.63 2.18
CA GLY A 352 -9.47 7.18 2.25
C GLY A 352 -10.55 6.10 2.42
N LEU A 353 -10.26 5.04 3.17
CA LEU A 353 -11.11 3.88 3.41
C LEU A 353 -11.50 3.70 4.89
N ASP A 354 -11.07 4.58 5.79
CA ASP A 354 -11.23 4.47 7.24
C ASP A 354 -12.68 4.49 7.73
N ARG A 355 -13.61 4.97 6.90
CA ARG A 355 -15.04 4.86 7.17
C ARG A 355 -15.59 3.44 6.92
N ALA A 356 -14.92 2.66 6.07
CA ALA A 356 -15.36 1.32 5.70
C ALA A 356 -14.60 0.22 6.45
N ILE A 357 -13.28 0.36 6.66
CA ILE A 357 -12.39 -0.66 7.23
C ILE A 357 -11.39 -0.06 8.23
N GLY A 358 -10.49 -0.88 8.75
CA GLY A 358 -9.34 -0.49 9.59
C GLY A 358 -9.62 -0.44 11.09
N SER A 359 -10.86 -0.71 11.52
CA SER A 359 -11.23 -0.89 12.93
C SER A 359 -12.44 -1.81 13.06
N LEU A 360 -12.61 -2.44 14.23
CA LEU A 360 -13.76 -3.29 14.50
C LEU A 360 -14.88 -2.44 15.12
N GLU A 361 -15.68 -1.83 14.26
CA GLU A 361 -16.84 -1.01 14.66
C GLU A 361 -18.10 -1.52 13.96
N VAL A 362 -19.23 -1.49 14.68
CA VAL A 362 -20.53 -1.87 14.10
C VAL A 362 -20.84 -1.04 12.87
N GLY A 363 -21.25 -1.69 11.80
CA GLY A 363 -21.57 -1.10 10.51
C GLY A 363 -20.43 -1.02 9.52
N LYS A 364 -19.17 -1.17 9.93
CA LYS A 364 -18.03 -1.32 9.01
C LYS A 364 -18.03 -2.67 8.32
N GLU A 365 -17.32 -2.75 7.20
CA GLU A 365 -17.06 -4.00 6.50
C GLU A 365 -16.28 -4.96 7.41
N ALA A 366 -16.64 -6.23 7.40
CA ALA A 366 -15.93 -7.24 8.17
C ALA A 366 -14.66 -7.68 7.44
N ASP A 367 -13.68 -6.80 7.43
CA ASP A 367 -12.30 -7.09 7.07
C ASP A 367 -11.55 -7.41 8.36
N LEU A 368 -11.21 -8.69 8.56
CA LEU A 368 -10.74 -9.24 9.83
C LEU A 368 -9.54 -10.15 9.59
N ALA A 369 -8.62 -10.19 10.56
CA ALA A 369 -7.54 -11.15 10.59
C ALA A 369 -7.36 -11.74 12.00
N LEU A 370 -7.07 -13.03 12.08
CA LEU A 370 -6.71 -13.71 13.32
C LEU A 370 -5.25 -14.15 13.26
N PHE A 371 -4.52 -13.83 14.32
CA PHE A 371 -3.13 -14.23 14.47
C PHE A 371 -2.93 -15.08 15.72
N PRO A 372 -2.02 -16.09 15.69
CA PRO A 372 -1.71 -16.85 16.87
C PRO A 372 -1.06 -15.96 17.93
N LEU A 373 -1.41 -16.17 19.19
CA LEU A 373 -0.72 -15.55 20.32
C LEU A 373 0.54 -16.36 20.63
N THR A 374 1.67 -15.69 20.75
CA THR A 374 2.95 -16.34 21.05
C THR A 374 3.19 -16.51 22.55
N ALA A 375 2.48 -15.73 23.38
CA ALA A 375 2.50 -15.83 24.83
C ALA A 375 1.18 -15.31 25.43
N PRO A 376 0.74 -15.85 26.57
CA PRO A 376 -0.52 -15.47 27.20
C PRO A 376 -0.62 -13.99 27.61
N ASP A 377 0.53 -13.39 27.94
CA ASP A 377 0.69 -12.00 28.38
C ASP A 377 0.95 -11.00 27.24
N ARG A 378 1.11 -11.49 26.00
CA ARG A 378 1.31 -10.66 24.81
C ARG A 378 0.10 -10.75 23.90
N PRO A 379 -0.80 -9.77 23.97
CA PRO A 379 -2.08 -9.80 23.24
C PRO A 379 -1.98 -9.60 21.73
N LEU A 380 -0.80 -9.26 21.23
CA LEU A 380 -0.53 -9.10 19.78
C LEU A 380 0.70 -9.89 19.38
N PRO A 381 0.81 -10.30 18.10
CA PRO A 381 2.00 -10.97 17.60
C PRO A 381 3.24 -10.12 17.88
N PRO A 382 4.34 -10.70 18.42
CA PRO A 382 5.55 -9.95 18.64
C PRO A 382 6.15 -9.58 17.28
N PRO A 383 6.57 -8.32 17.09
CA PRO A 383 7.22 -7.89 15.87
C PRO A 383 8.57 -8.59 15.65
N THR A 384 9.17 -9.19 16.66
CA THR A 384 10.51 -9.78 16.67
C THR A 384 10.56 -11.30 16.43
N ALA A 385 9.45 -11.94 16.04
CA ALA A 385 9.50 -13.35 15.70
C ALA A 385 10.45 -13.58 14.49
N PRO A 386 11.30 -14.60 14.49
CA PRO A 386 12.22 -14.90 13.39
C PRO A 386 11.48 -15.20 12.07
N THR A 387 10.21 -15.57 12.17
CA THR A 387 9.29 -15.68 11.03
C THR A 387 8.06 -14.81 11.32
N ALA A 388 7.69 -13.97 10.37
CA ALA A 388 6.46 -13.19 10.47
C ALA A 388 5.25 -14.12 10.67
N PRO A 389 4.34 -13.81 11.62
CA PRO A 389 3.18 -14.67 11.85
C PRO A 389 2.27 -14.68 10.64
N THR A 390 1.94 -15.88 10.15
CA THR A 390 0.84 -16.08 9.19
C THR A 390 -0.50 -15.96 9.92
N ALA A 391 -1.51 -15.48 9.22
CA ALA A 391 -2.85 -15.42 9.78
C ALA A 391 -3.44 -16.84 9.89
N LEU A 392 -4.15 -17.11 10.99
CA LEU A 392 -4.95 -18.33 11.17
C LEU A 392 -6.26 -18.25 10.37
N LEU A 393 -6.72 -17.03 10.13
CA LEU A 393 -7.95 -16.77 9.40
C LEU A 393 -7.89 -15.33 8.85
N THR A 394 -8.30 -15.15 7.60
CA THR A 394 -8.50 -13.83 7.00
C THR A 394 -9.89 -13.74 6.38
N VAL A 395 -10.59 -12.65 6.68
CA VAL A 395 -11.94 -12.37 6.20
C VAL A 395 -11.93 -11.04 5.46
N VAL A 396 -12.47 -11.01 4.25
CA VAL A 396 -12.65 -9.80 3.41
C VAL A 396 -14.13 -9.61 3.15
N ALA A 397 -14.67 -8.48 3.55
CA ALA A 397 -16.10 -8.16 3.40
C ALA A 397 -17.02 -9.31 3.89
N GLY A 398 -16.71 -9.90 5.03
CA GLY A 398 -17.45 -11.00 5.64
C GLY A 398 -17.20 -12.37 5.05
N ARG A 399 -16.41 -12.51 3.99
CA ARG A 399 -16.07 -13.77 3.35
C ARG A 399 -14.72 -14.29 3.81
N VAL A 400 -14.66 -15.51 4.31
CA VAL A 400 -13.40 -16.17 4.65
C VAL A 400 -12.61 -16.43 3.36
N VAL A 401 -11.41 -15.87 3.27
CA VAL A 401 -10.51 -15.94 2.11
C VAL A 401 -9.24 -16.74 2.36
N HIS A 402 -8.90 -16.97 3.63
CA HIS A 402 -7.75 -17.76 4.07
C HIS A 402 -8.06 -18.46 5.39
N ARG A 403 -7.61 -19.74 5.52
CA ARG A 403 -7.62 -20.56 6.74
C ARG A 403 -6.34 -21.37 6.83
#